data_8cbf0eddb501b5ad13cf7322bd317291
#
_entry.id   8cbf0eddb501b5ad13cf7322bd317291
#
_cell.length_a   1.000
_cell.length_b   1.000
_cell.length_c   1.000
_cell.angle_alpha   90.00
_cell.angle_beta   90.00
_cell.angle_gamma   90.00
#
_symmetry.space_group_name_H-M   'P 1'
#
loop_
_entity.id
_entity.type
_entity.pdbx_description
1 polymer ?
#
loop_
_entity_poly.entity_id
_entity_poly.type
_entity_poly.pdbx_seq_one_letter_code
_entity_poly.pdbx_strand_id
1 'polypeptide(L)' 'MELLTYLRNVRSKIMKTENKPAYTIIGNKGLVSLATYRPENREEFIALYGLGETTYNAYGLQFIQAIKDFEKNS' A
#
# COMPACT_ATOMS: atom_id res chain seq x y z
N MET A 1 -13.98 -8.71 -4.26
CA MET A 1 -13.00 -8.34 -3.20
C MET A 1 -12.85 -6.82 -3.19
N GLU A 2 -12.89 -6.21 -2.04
CA GLU A 2 -12.67 -4.77 -1.96
C GLU A 2 -11.18 -4.44 -1.90
N LEU A 3 -10.84 -3.20 -2.25
CA LEU A 3 -9.44 -2.79 -2.36
C LEU A 3 -8.67 -2.91 -1.05
N LEU A 4 -9.29 -2.57 0.09
CA LEU A 4 -8.60 -2.69 1.37
C LEU A 4 -8.16 -4.12 1.64
N THR A 5 -9.02 -5.09 1.37
CA THR A 5 -8.71 -6.51 1.53
C THR A 5 -7.58 -6.92 0.58
N TYR A 6 -7.64 -6.44 -0.66
CA TYR A 6 -6.60 -6.71 -1.66
C TYR A 6 -5.24 -6.18 -1.18
N LEU A 7 -5.22 -4.97 -0.65
CA LEU A 7 -3.97 -4.36 -0.16
C LEU A 7 -3.44 -5.06 1.10
N ARG A 8 -4.33 -5.58 1.95
CA ARG A 8 -3.89 -6.39 3.09
C ARG A 8 -3.20 -7.67 2.62
N ASN A 9 -3.70 -8.26 1.55
CA ASN A 9 -3.08 -9.44 0.96
C ASN A 9 -1.70 -9.11 0.37
N VAL A 10 -1.57 -7.95 -0.27
CA VAL A 10 -0.28 -7.48 -0.77
C VAL A 10 0.71 -7.33 0.39
N ARG A 11 0.28 -6.66 1.47
CA ARG A 11 1.11 -6.51 2.66
C ARG A 11 1.52 -7.87 3.23
N SER A 12 0.60 -8.82 3.31
CA SER A 12 0.88 -10.15 3.82
C SER A 12 1.96 -10.86 3.01
N LYS A 13 1.95 -10.71 1.70
CA LYS A 13 2.97 -11.30 0.84
C LYS A 13 4.35 -10.69 1.13
N ILE A 14 4.38 -9.37 1.30
CA ILE A 14 5.64 -8.67 1.64
C ILE A 14 6.15 -9.14 2.99
N MET A 15 5.25 -9.28 3.99
CA MET A 15 5.60 -9.77 5.30
C MET A 15 6.29 -11.13 5.24
N LYS A 16 5.76 -12.03 4.45
CA LYS A 16 6.32 -13.38 4.28
C LYS A 16 7.65 -13.34 3.56
N THR A 17 7.73 -12.58 2.48
CA THR A 17 8.93 -12.48 1.67
C THR A 17 10.09 -11.87 2.44
N GLU A 18 9.82 -10.82 3.24
CA GLU A 18 10.87 -10.11 3.98
C GLU A 18 11.00 -10.54 5.44
N ASN A 19 10.12 -11.44 5.89
CA ASN A 19 10.10 -11.90 7.26
C ASN A 19 10.02 -10.74 8.25
N LYS A 20 9.05 -9.85 8.03
CA LYS A 20 8.83 -8.65 8.85
C LYS A 20 7.38 -8.55 9.30
N PRO A 21 7.13 -7.95 10.48
CA PRO A 21 5.76 -7.71 10.92
C PRO A 21 5.10 -6.59 10.10
N ALA A 22 3.77 -6.61 10.08
CA ALA A 22 2.98 -5.71 9.25
C ALA A 22 3.31 -4.23 9.47
N TYR A 23 3.48 -3.82 10.72
CA TYR A 23 3.66 -2.40 11.03
C TYR A 23 4.99 -1.84 10.52
N THR A 24 5.98 -2.69 10.22
CA THR A 24 7.25 -2.23 9.65
C THR A 24 7.15 -2.00 8.15
N ILE A 25 6.09 -2.52 7.52
CA ILE A 25 5.85 -2.35 6.10
C ILE A 25 4.94 -1.14 5.89
N ILE A 26 3.71 -1.24 6.38
CA ILE A 26 2.74 -0.16 6.35
C ILE A 26 1.67 -0.44 7.40
N GLY A 27 1.33 0.57 8.18
CA GLY A 27 0.31 0.43 9.22
C GLY A 27 -1.10 0.36 8.64
N ASN A 28 -2.06 0.01 9.49
CA ASN A 28 -3.45 -0.09 9.07
C ASN A 28 -4.00 1.24 8.57
N LYS A 29 -3.62 2.35 9.20
CA LYS A 29 -4.05 3.68 8.76
C LYS A 29 -3.55 3.99 7.36
N GLY A 30 -2.32 3.59 7.05
CA GLY A 30 -1.75 3.76 5.73
C GLY A 30 -2.51 2.96 4.68
N LEU A 31 -2.87 1.71 5.00
CA LEU A 31 -3.66 0.89 4.09
C LEU A 31 -5.02 1.51 3.82
N VAL A 32 -5.68 2.04 4.85
CA VAL A 32 -6.98 2.69 4.69
C VAL A 32 -6.83 3.92 3.80
N SER A 33 -5.77 4.72 4.00
CA SER A 33 -5.50 5.89 3.14
C SER A 33 -5.32 5.48 1.69
N LEU A 34 -4.56 4.41 1.44
CA LEU A 34 -4.36 3.92 0.08
C LEU A 34 -5.67 3.47 -0.57
N ALA A 35 -6.50 2.75 0.19
CA ALA A 35 -7.77 2.26 -0.33
C ALA A 35 -8.75 3.40 -0.60
N THR A 36 -8.67 4.47 0.19
CA THR A 36 -9.58 5.62 0.09
C THR A 36 -9.19 6.56 -1.04
N TYR A 37 -7.93 6.93 -1.11
CA TYR A 37 -7.47 7.99 -2.01
C TYR A 37 -6.79 7.49 -3.28
N ARG A 38 -6.35 6.25 -3.31
CA ARG A 38 -5.77 5.57 -4.48
C ARG A 38 -4.71 6.43 -5.18
N PRO A 39 -3.58 6.72 -4.49
CA PRO A 39 -2.53 7.56 -5.08
C PRO A 39 -1.95 6.92 -6.34
N GLU A 40 -1.59 7.75 -7.31
CA GLU A 40 -1.05 7.27 -8.58
C GLU A 40 0.43 7.56 -8.76
N ASN A 41 1.00 8.39 -7.88
CA ASN A 41 2.41 8.75 -7.96
C ASN A 41 2.99 9.02 -6.57
N ARG A 42 4.30 9.30 -6.53
CA ARG A 42 5.02 9.54 -5.29
C ARG A 42 4.41 10.69 -4.47
N GLU A 43 4.14 11.82 -5.13
CA GLU A 43 3.65 13.00 -4.42
C GLU A 43 2.32 12.75 -3.75
N GLU A 44 1.42 12.09 -4.45
CA GLU A 44 0.11 11.74 -3.90
C GLU A 44 0.24 10.74 -2.76
N PHE A 45 1.16 9.79 -2.89
CA PHE A 45 1.38 8.77 -1.88
C PHE A 45 1.91 9.37 -0.57
N ILE A 46 2.97 10.17 -0.64
CA ILE A 46 3.61 10.70 0.56
C ILE A 46 2.76 11.77 1.26
N ALA A 47 1.79 12.36 0.57
CA ALA A 47 0.88 13.34 1.15
C ALA A 47 -0.19 12.71 2.04
N LEU A 48 -0.38 11.40 1.98
CA LEU A 48 -1.45 10.73 2.71
C LEU A 48 -1.07 10.48 4.17
N TYR A 49 -2.08 10.58 5.04
CA TYR A 49 -1.91 10.31 6.46
C TYR A 49 -1.49 8.85 6.68
N GLY A 50 -0.49 8.66 7.53
CA GLY A 50 0.03 7.33 7.82
C GLY A 50 1.05 6.83 6.82
N LEU A 51 1.37 7.63 5.80
CA LEU A 51 2.36 7.31 4.78
C LEU A 51 3.41 8.42 4.73
N GLY A 52 4.56 8.11 4.16
CA GLY A 52 5.61 9.09 4.05
C GLY A 52 6.67 8.61 3.07
N GLU A 53 7.74 9.40 2.97
CA GLU A 53 8.82 9.14 2.03
C GLU A 53 9.50 7.80 2.28
N THR A 54 9.73 7.45 3.55
CA THR A 54 10.38 6.20 3.90
C THR A 54 9.57 5.00 3.40
N THR A 55 8.25 5.02 3.65
CA THR A 55 7.37 3.96 3.18
C THR A 55 7.32 3.91 1.66
N TYR A 56 7.26 5.08 1.02
CA TYR A 56 7.27 5.14 -0.44
C TYR A 56 8.54 4.54 -1.01
N ASN A 57 9.70 4.93 -0.47
CA ASN A 57 10.98 4.44 -0.97
C ASN A 57 11.10 2.92 -0.85
N ALA A 58 10.55 2.35 0.22
CA ALA A 58 10.62 0.90 0.43
C ALA A 58 9.57 0.12 -0.36
N TYR A 59 8.32 0.61 -0.40
CA TYR A 59 7.19 -0.18 -0.91
C TYR A 59 6.21 0.59 -1.79
N GLY A 60 6.40 1.88 -1.99
CA GLY A 60 5.41 2.73 -2.66
C GLY A 60 5.00 2.24 -4.03
N LEU A 61 5.98 1.85 -4.87
CA LEU A 61 5.68 1.39 -6.21
C LEU A 61 4.90 0.08 -6.21
N GLN A 62 5.18 -0.80 -5.26
CA GLN A 62 4.44 -2.06 -5.13
C GLN A 62 2.98 -1.82 -4.81
N PHE A 63 2.69 -0.90 -3.88
CA PHE A 63 1.31 -0.59 -3.51
C PHE A 63 0.58 0.19 -4.61
N ILE A 64 1.26 1.12 -5.26
CA ILE A 64 0.65 1.86 -6.38
C ILE A 64 0.32 0.90 -7.51
N GLN A 65 1.23 -0.01 -7.85
CA GLN A 65 0.98 -1.00 -8.88
C GLN A 65 -0.16 -1.94 -8.50
N ALA A 66 -0.24 -2.32 -7.22
CA ALA A 66 -1.33 -3.16 -6.74
C ALA A 66 -2.70 -2.49 -6.92
N ILE A 67 -2.77 -1.19 -6.65
CA ILE A 67 -4.00 -0.43 -6.84
C ILE A 67 -4.40 -0.42 -8.32
N LYS A 68 -3.44 -0.17 -9.20
CA LYS A 68 -3.69 -0.18 -10.64
C LYS A 68 -4.15 -1.54 -11.12
N ASP A 69 -3.53 -2.60 -10.63
CA ASP A 69 -3.90 -3.97 -11.00
C ASP A 69 -5.32 -4.29 -10.53
N PHE A 70 -5.67 -3.85 -9.32
CA PHE A 70 -7.01 -4.05 -8.80
C PHE A 70 -8.05 -3.33 -9.66
N GLU A 71 -7.78 -2.07 -9.99
CA GLU A 71 -8.69 -1.27 -10.81
C GLU A 71 -8.87 -1.85 -12.20
N LYS A 72 -7.79 -2.36 -12.77
CA LYS A 72 -7.83 -2.95 -14.10
C LYS A 72 -8.69 -4.21 -14.16
N ASN A 73 -8.74 -4.97 -13.07
CA ASN A 73 -9.45 -6.25 -13.02
C ASN A 73 -10.84 -6.15 -12.38
N SER A 74 -11.28 -4.96 -12.05
CA SER A 74 -12.57 -4.76 -11.40
C SER A 74 -13.69 -4.38 -12.38
#